data_7b8d46e2388e10b6e4606529817ad0bd
#
_entry.id   7b8d46e2388e10b6e4606529817ad0bd
#
_cell.length_a   1.000
_cell.length_b   1.000
_cell.length_c   1.000
_cell.angle_alpha   90.00
_cell.angle_beta   90.00
_cell.angle_gamma   90.00
#
_symmetry.space_group_name_H-M   'P 1'
#
loop_
_entity.id
_entity.type
_entity.pdbx_description
1 polymer ?
#
loop_
_entity_poly.entity_id
_entity_poly.type
_entity_poly.pdbx_seq_one_letter_code
_entity_poly.pdbx_strand_id
1 'polypeptide(L)'
;KGQGVQAIYGPKADVLKSDIQDLLDSGEVIPETLPSQKAESAAAEVSYKGVTEEVETVADGQVIDLADVKDPVFSQKMMGDGFAVEPENGKIYSPVAGTVTSVFPSKHAIGLVTDDGLEVLVHIGLETVSLEGKPFEVHVSEGQKVAAGDLLVTADLEAIKEAGRETSTIVVFTNAAAIKSVTVEKLGQASAK
;
A
#
# COMPACT_ATOMS: atom_id res chain seq x y z
N LYS A 1 -31.98 23.69 14.87
CA LYS A 1 -32.17 23.08 13.54
C LYS A 1 -30.97 22.19 13.31
N GLY A 2 -31.11 20.89 13.68
CA GLY A 2 -30.07 19.89 13.51
C GLY A 2 -29.96 19.46 12.02
N GLN A 3 -28.77 19.44 11.48
CA GLN A 3 -28.49 18.78 10.21
C GLN A 3 -28.36 17.29 10.48
N GLY A 4 -29.31 16.50 10.00
CA GLY A 4 -29.24 15.05 10.08
C GLY A 4 -28.22 14.53 9.03
N VAL A 5 -27.24 13.76 9.49
CA VAL A 5 -26.35 12.99 8.62
C VAL A 5 -27.06 11.67 8.31
N GLN A 6 -27.39 11.43 7.06
CA GLN A 6 -27.99 10.18 6.62
C GLN A 6 -26.88 9.29 6.05
N ALA A 7 -26.47 8.28 6.80
CA ALA A 7 -25.58 7.25 6.32
C ALA A 7 -26.40 6.01 5.91
N ILE A 8 -26.23 5.54 4.69
CA ILE A 8 -26.90 4.34 4.20
C ILE A 8 -25.93 3.17 4.29
N TYR A 9 -26.19 2.25 5.21
CA TYR A 9 -25.45 1.00 5.36
C TYR A 9 -26.36 -0.20 5.03
N GLY A 10 -25.78 -1.31 4.58
CA GLY A 10 -26.48 -2.55 4.28
C GLY A 10 -27.11 -3.23 5.53
N PRO A 11 -27.50 -4.50 5.48
CA PRO A 11 -28.38 -5.15 6.45
C PRO A 11 -27.89 -5.26 7.91
N LYS A 12 -26.75 -4.68 8.26
CA LYS A 12 -26.25 -4.55 9.64
C LYS A 12 -26.52 -3.15 10.26
N ALA A 13 -27.22 -2.28 9.56
CA ALA A 13 -27.44 -0.90 10.01
C ALA A 13 -28.30 -0.78 11.29
N ASP A 14 -29.23 -1.71 11.48
CA ASP A 14 -30.16 -1.67 12.61
C ASP A 14 -29.47 -1.98 13.95
N VAL A 15 -28.47 -2.87 13.95
CA VAL A 15 -27.69 -3.21 15.16
C VAL A 15 -26.80 -2.03 15.57
N LEU A 16 -26.13 -1.41 14.59
CA LEU A 16 -25.28 -0.22 14.84
C LEU A 16 -26.08 0.99 15.35
N LYS A 17 -27.31 1.15 14.89
CA LYS A 17 -28.19 2.25 15.33
C LYS A 17 -28.63 2.08 16.78
N SER A 18 -28.88 0.84 17.22
CA SER A 18 -29.25 0.52 18.60
C SER A 18 -28.08 0.79 19.54
N ASP A 19 -26.87 0.36 19.17
CA ASP A 19 -25.65 0.51 19.98
C ASP A 19 -25.24 1.98 20.15
N ILE A 20 -25.46 2.83 19.12
CA ILE A 20 -25.18 4.27 19.17
C ILE A 20 -26.21 4.98 20.05
N GLN A 21 -27.47 4.56 20.04
CA GLN A 21 -28.51 5.17 20.84
C GLN A 21 -28.30 4.88 22.33
N ASP A 22 -27.92 3.67 22.69
CA ASP A 22 -27.61 3.26 24.07
C ASP A 22 -26.40 4.00 24.64
N LEU A 23 -25.37 4.29 23.78
CA LEU A 23 -24.19 5.07 24.15
C LEU A 23 -24.50 6.55 24.40
N LEU A 24 -25.45 7.13 23.67
CA LEU A 24 -25.85 8.52 23.83
C LEU A 24 -26.70 8.73 25.10
N ASP A 25 -27.47 7.72 25.53
CA ASP A 25 -28.30 7.79 26.71
C ASP A 25 -27.52 7.51 28.01
N SER A 26 -26.36 6.84 27.95
CA SER A 26 -25.55 6.52 29.13
C SER A 26 -24.67 7.65 29.64
N GLY A 27 -24.46 8.71 28.84
CA GLY A 27 -23.68 9.89 29.24
C GLY A 27 -22.19 9.65 29.51
N GLU A 28 -21.66 8.53 29.07
CA GLU A 28 -20.24 8.22 29.20
C GLU A 28 -19.40 8.94 28.15
N VAL A 29 -18.40 9.66 28.62
CA VAL A 29 -17.45 10.40 27.77
C VAL A 29 -16.59 9.39 27.05
N ILE A 30 -16.73 9.31 25.73
CA ILE A 30 -15.91 8.47 24.87
C ILE A 30 -14.49 9.03 24.88
N PRO A 31 -13.46 8.27 25.31
CA PRO A 31 -12.08 8.69 25.08
C PRO A 31 -11.82 8.71 23.57
N GLU A 32 -11.22 9.80 23.11
CA GLU A 32 -10.91 10.11 21.71
C GLU A 32 -9.85 9.16 21.14
N THR A 33 -10.27 7.93 20.89
CA THR A 33 -9.51 6.98 20.06
C THR A 33 -10.47 6.42 19.02
N LEU A 34 -10.49 7.08 17.87
CA LEU A 34 -11.04 6.50 16.65
C LEU A 34 -10.30 5.16 16.42
N PRO A 35 -11.02 4.03 16.36
CA PRO A 35 -10.39 2.82 15.89
C PRO A 35 -10.05 3.05 14.42
N SER A 36 -8.76 3.15 14.12
CA SER A 36 -8.26 2.90 12.76
C SER A 36 -8.95 1.64 12.27
N GLN A 37 -9.65 1.72 11.15
CA GLN A 37 -10.16 0.54 10.48
C GLN A 37 -8.95 -0.30 10.08
N LYS A 38 -8.51 -1.14 11.00
CA LYS A 38 -7.65 -2.27 10.71
C LYS A 38 -8.49 -3.14 9.79
N ALA A 39 -8.17 -3.10 8.50
CA ALA A 39 -8.61 -4.13 7.59
C ALA A 39 -8.12 -5.45 8.19
N GLU A 40 -9.02 -6.19 8.78
CA GLU A 40 -8.77 -7.53 9.32
C GLU A 40 -8.70 -8.48 8.13
N SER A 41 -7.60 -8.37 7.38
CA SER A 41 -7.06 -9.49 6.65
C SER A 41 -6.60 -10.46 7.73
N ALA A 42 -7.08 -11.68 7.70
CA ALA A 42 -6.53 -12.78 8.50
C ALA A 42 -5.15 -13.12 7.93
N ALA A 43 -4.18 -12.22 8.09
CA ALA A 43 -2.79 -12.51 7.93
C ALA A 43 -2.40 -13.38 9.14
N ALA A 44 -2.07 -14.63 8.89
CA ALA A 44 -1.23 -15.36 9.83
C ALA A 44 -0.05 -14.45 10.13
N GLU A 45 0.26 -14.23 11.41
CA GLU A 45 1.42 -13.44 11.81
C GLU A 45 2.66 -14.14 11.27
N VAL A 46 3.10 -13.70 10.08
CA VAL A 46 4.34 -14.18 9.47
C VAL A 46 5.45 -13.38 10.13
N SER A 47 6.17 -13.99 11.02
CA SER A 47 7.30 -13.37 11.70
C SER A 47 8.49 -13.33 10.75
N TYR A 48 8.98 -12.13 10.45
CA TYR A 48 10.21 -11.94 9.69
C TYR A 48 11.41 -12.56 10.42
N LYS A 49 12.18 -13.41 9.74
CA LYS A 49 13.27 -14.18 10.34
C LYS A 49 14.59 -13.40 10.49
N GLY A 50 14.63 -12.16 10.04
CA GLY A 50 15.81 -11.29 10.17
C GLY A 50 16.99 -11.71 9.30
N VAL A 51 16.74 -12.28 8.13
CA VAL A 51 17.74 -12.52 7.07
C VAL A 51 17.97 -11.25 6.24
N THR A 52 19.06 -11.22 5.48
CA THR A 52 19.28 -10.17 4.47
C THR A 52 18.56 -10.60 3.19
N GLU A 53 17.66 -9.78 2.71
CA GLU A 53 17.00 -9.98 1.43
C GLU A 53 17.48 -8.96 0.40
N GLU A 54 17.71 -9.42 -0.82
CA GLU A 54 17.95 -8.56 -1.97
C GLU A 54 16.61 -8.13 -2.55
N VAL A 55 16.45 -6.83 -2.77
CA VAL A 55 15.24 -6.22 -3.30
C VAL A 55 15.58 -5.57 -4.63
N GLU A 56 14.85 -5.95 -5.67
CA GLU A 56 15.03 -5.39 -7.00
C GLU A 56 14.20 -4.10 -7.18
N THR A 57 14.54 -3.30 -8.19
CA THR A 57 13.73 -2.15 -8.57
C THR A 57 12.39 -2.61 -9.13
N VAL A 58 11.33 -1.85 -8.84
CA VAL A 58 9.96 -2.19 -9.27
C VAL A 58 9.61 -1.70 -10.67
N ALA A 59 10.42 -0.84 -11.26
CA ALA A 59 10.20 -0.30 -12.60
C ALA A 59 11.50 0.16 -13.23
N ASP A 60 11.51 0.27 -14.56
CA ASP A 60 12.54 1.03 -15.25
C ASP A 60 12.38 2.50 -14.92
N GLY A 61 13.44 3.17 -14.49
CA GLY A 61 13.41 4.57 -14.15
C GLY A 61 14.43 4.99 -13.11
N GLN A 62 14.18 6.11 -12.47
CA GLN A 62 15.09 6.67 -11.48
C GLN A 62 14.71 6.23 -10.07
N VAL A 63 15.60 5.51 -9.40
CA VAL A 63 15.45 5.17 -7.98
C VAL A 63 15.82 6.39 -7.12
N ILE A 64 14.94 6.74 -6.21
CA ILE A 64 15.07 7.87 -5.28
C ILE A 64 14.89 7.39 -3.84
N ASP A 65 15.41 8.16 -2.88
CA ASP A 65 15.17 7.91 -1.47
C ASP A 65 13.69 8.17 -1.12
N LEU A 66 13.16 7.40 -0.19
CA LEU A 66 11.79 7.58 0.28
C LEU A 66 11.55 9.01 0.84
N ALA A 67 12.57 9.62 1.42
CA ALA A 67 12.51 10.99 1.94
C ALA A 67 12.28 12.06 0.85
N ASP A 68 12.62 11.76 -0.41
CA ASP A 68 12.44 12.67 -1.55
C ASP A 68 11.02 12.58 -2.17
N VAL A 69 10.20 11.62 -1.73
CA VAL A 69 8.82 11.47 -2.20
C VAL A 69 7.96 12.63 -1.71
N LYS A 70 7.15 13.19 -2.59
CA LYS A 70 6.29 14.37 -2.31
C LYS A 70 5.04 14.07 -1.48
N ASP A 71 5.06 13.01 -0.70
CA ASP A 71 3.97 12.62 0.19
C ASP A 71 4.51 12.43 1.62
N PRO A 72 3.93 13.12 2.62
CA PRO A 72 4.43 13.07 4.00
C PRO A 72 4.27 11.70 4.66
N VAL A 73 3.33 10.87 4.22
CA VAL A 73 3.14 9.52 4.78
C VAL A 73 4.32 8.62 4.44
N PHE A 74 4.83 8.75 3.21
CA PHE A 74 5.97 7.97 2.75
C PHE A 74 7.30 8.62 3.13
N SER A 75 7.47 9.93 2.87
CA SER A 75 8.74 10.61 3.15
C SER A 75 9.11 10.67 4.63
N GLN A 76 8.12 10.63 5.53
CA GLN A 76 8.35 10.53 6.98
C GLN A 76 8.40 9.07 7.48
N LYS A 77 8.40 8.09 6.58
CA LYS A 77 8.45 6.65 6.86
C LYS A 77 7.35 6.16 7.83
N MET A 78 6.17 6.80 7.79
CA MET A 78 5.05 6.46 8.69
C MET A 78 4.48 5.05 8.45
N MET A 79 4.65 4.52 7.24
CA MET A 79 4.20 3.16 6.88
C MET A 79 5.34 2.14 6.90
N GLY A 80 6.57 2.56 7.14
CA GLY A 80 7.76 1.74 7.12
C GLY A 80 8.89 2.39 6.33
N ASP A 81 10.04 1.71 6.26
CA ASP A 81 11.18 2.14 5.46
C ASP A 81 11.12 1.54 4.04
N GLY A 82 11.86 2.11 3.10
CA GLY A 82 11.83 1.65 1.72
C GLY A 82 12.52 2.60 0.75
N PHE A 83 12.07 2.56 -0.50
CA PHE A 83 12.55 3.44 -1.58
C PHE A 83 11.42 3.74 -2.55
N ALA A 84 11.65 4.67 -3.48
CA ALA A 84 10.73 4.95 -4.55
C ALA A 84 11.42 4.94 -5.91
N VAL A 85 10.63 4.80 -6.96
CA VAL A 85 11.09 4.85 -8.36
C VAL A 85 10.21 5.81 -9.13
N GLU A 86 10.85 6.74 -9.84
CA GLU A 86 10.19 7.56 -10.87
C GLU A 86 10.16 6.76 -12.16
N PRO A 87 9.02 6.12 -12.53
CA PRO A 87 8.98 5.18 -13.62
C PRO A 87 9.01 5.89 -14.98
N GLU A 88 9.78 5.33 -15.91
CA GLU A 88 9.82 5.76 -17.32
C GLU A 88 8.73 5.12 -18.17
N ASN A 89 8.27 3.95 -17.76
CA ASN A 89 7.17 3.23 -18.40
C ASN A 89 6.21 2.68 -17.34
N GLY A 90 5.02 2.26 -17.78
CA GLY A 90 3.97 1.82 -16.86
C GLY A 90 4.08 0.37 -16.38
N LYS A 91 5.17 -0.33 -16.62
CA LYS A 91 5.33 -1.72 -16.18
C LYS A 91 5.90 -1.75 -14.76
N ILE A 92 5.15 -2.32 -13.85
CA ILE A 92 5.51 -2.44 -12.44
C ILE A 92 5.72 -3.91 -12.10
N TYR A 93 6.90 -4.22 -11.59
CA TYR A 93 7.37 -5.58 -11.33
C TYR A 93 7.47 -5.87 -9.83
N SER A 94 7.53 -7.15 -9.48
CA SER A 94 7.75 -7.56 -8.09
C SER A 94 9.18 -7.26 -7.66
N PRO A 95 9.38 -6.53 -6.55
CA PRO A 95 10.72 -6.26 -6.04
C PRO A 95 11.34 -7.46 -5.32
N VAL A 96 10.54 -8.45 -4.96
CA VAL A 96 10.95 -9.63 -4.19
C VAL A 96 10.28 -10.91 -4.72
N ALA A 97 10.87 -12.05 -4.43
CA ALA A 97 10.20 -13.33 -4.56
C ALA A 97 9.31 -13.57 -3.34
N GLY A 98 8.05 -13.93 -3.55
CA GLY A 98 7.11 -14.13 -2.45
C GLY A 98 5.71 -14.47 -2.88
N THR A 99 4.76 -14.20 -2.02
CA THR A 99 3.33 -14.44 -2.25
C THR A 99 2.58 -13.11 -2.23
N VAL A 100 1.69 -12.90 -3.17
CA VAL A 100 0.77 -11.75 -3.19
C VAL A 100 -0.22 -11.90 -2.03
N THR A 101 -0.17 -11.01 -1.06
CA THR A 101 -1.05 -11.03 0.12
C THR A 101 -2.32 -10.23 -0.09
N SER A 102 -2.25 -9.17 -0.88
CA SER A 102 -3.41 -8.33 -1.16
C SER A 102 -3.29 -7.62 -2.52
N VAL A 103 -4.43 -7.48 -3.18
CA VAL A 103 -4.62 -6.61 -4.34
C VAL A 103 -5.68 -5.58 -3.94
N PHE A 104 -5.29 -4.33 -3.82
CA PHE A 104 -6.22 -3.28 -3.38
C PHE A 104 -7.33 -3.05 -4.40
N PRO A 105 -8.58 -2.78 -3.98
CA PRO A 105 -9.72 -2.64 -4.90
C PRO A 105 -9.54 -1.60 -6.00
N SER A 106 -8.86 -0.49 -5.69
CA SER A 106 -8.48 0.54 -6.66
C SER A 106 -7.16 0.24 -7.39
N LYS A 107 -6.64 -0.99 -7.28
CA LYS A 107 -5.49 -1.54 -8.03
C LYS A 107 -4.20 -0.71 -7.97
N HIS A 108 -4.18 0.30 -7.13
CA HIS A 108 -3.04 1.22 -6.96
C HIS A 108 -1.95 0.66 -6.05
N ALA A 109 -2.24 -0.42 -5.33
CA ALA A 109 -1.28 -1.03 -4.41
C ALA A 109 -1.40 -2.56 -4.39
N ILE A 110 -0.25 -3.22 -4.25
CA ILE A 110 -0.08 -4.67 -4.14
C ILE A 110 0.72 -4.96 -2.89
N GLY A 111 0.20 -5.82 -2.03
CA GLY A 111 0.92 -6.38 -0.89
C GLY A 111 1.59 -7.69 -1.24
N LEU A 112 2.80 -7.89 -0.77
CA LEU A 112 3.60 -9.09 -0.94
C LEU A 112 4.17 -9.54 0.40
N VAL A 113 4.45 -10.82 0.54
CA VAL A 113 5.21 -11.36 1.67
C VAL A 113 6.23 -12.37 1.15
N THR A 114 7.48 -12.24 1.55
CA THR A 114 8.53 -13.22 1.21
C THR A 114 8.40 -14.50 2.03
N ASP A 115 9.05 -15.58 1.62
CA ASP A 115 9.04 -16.84 2.38
C ASP A 115 9.71 -16.70 3.77
N ASP A 116 10.55 -15.69 3.97
CA ASP A 116 11.17 -15.34 5.24
C ASP A 116 10.34 -14.36 6.09
N GLY A 117 9.22 -13.86 5.56
CA GLY A 117 8.25 -13.07 6.28
C GLY A 117 8.44 -11.55 6.17
N LEU A 118 9.22 -11.06 5.20
CA LEU A 118 9.29 -9.64 4.89
C LEU A 118 7.99 -9.21 4.21
N GLU A 119 7.31 -8.23 4.79
CA GLU A 119 6.08 -7.65 4.21
C GLU A 119 6.44 -6.43 3.37
N VAL A 120 6.04 -6.47 2.12
CA VAL A 120 6.34 -5.44 1.11
C VAL A 120 5.05 -4.89 0.54
N LEU A 121 4.91 -3.57 0.52
CA LEU A 121 3.83 -2.87 -0.16
C LEU A 121 4.40 -2.14 -1.38
N VAL A 122 3.90 -2.45 -2.56
CA VAL A 122 4.16 -1.70 -3.79
C VAL A 122 2.98 -0.76 -4.03
N HIS A 123 3.20 0.55 -3.92
CA HIS A 123 2.19 1.59 -4.09
C HIS A 123 2.47 2.42 -5.34
N ILE A 124 1.54 2.46 -6.29
CA ILE A 124 1.73 3.00 -7.63
C ILE A 124 1.10 4.38 -7.74
N GLY A 125 1.95 5.38 -7.86
CA GLY A 125 1.56 6.79 -7.89
C GLY A 125 1.10 7.34 -6.53
N LEU A 126 1.01 8.66 -6.41
CA LEU A 126 0.50 9.32 -5.20
C LEU A 126 -0.96 9.71 -5.40
N GLU A 127 -1.79 9.50 -4.37
CA GLU A 127 -3.24 9.78 -4.37
C GLU A 127 -4.04 9.10 -5.50
N THR A 128 -3.48 8.05 -6.11
CA THR A 128 -4.08 7.33 -7.24
C THR A 128 -5.27 6.45 -6.85
N VAL A 129 -5.51 6.25 -5.57
CA VAL A 129 -6.74 5.60 -5.04
C VAL A 129 -8.01 6.27 -5.59
N SER A 130 -7.98 7.58 -5.79
CA SER A 130 -9.09 8.39 -6.32
C SER A 130 -9.43 8.08 -7.78
N LEU A 131 -8.55 7.39 -8.51
CA LEU A 131 -8.75 7.01 -9.91
C LEU A 131 -9.53 5.70 -10.08
N GLU A 132 -9.94 5.06 -8.97
CA GLU A 132 -10.83 3.89 -8.94
C GLU A 132 -10.33 2.71 -9.80
N GLY A 133 -9.02 2.57 -9.95
CA GLY A 133 -8.38 1.49 -10.70
C GLY A 133 -8.39 1.64 -12.23
N LYS A 134 -8.89 2.73 -12.76
CA LYS A 134 -9.01 2.96 -14.21
C LYS A 134 -7.67 2.90 -14.96
N PRO A 135 -6.57 3.50 -14.45
CA PRO A 135 -5.28 3.46 -15.13
C PRO A 135 -4.46 2.20 -14.84
N PHE A 136 -5.03 1.19 -14.15
CA PHE A 136 -4.27 0.03 -13.69
C PHE A 136 -4.82 -1.29 -14.24
N GLU A 137 -3.96 -2.08 -14.87
CA GLU A 137 -4.20 -3.46 -15.25
C GLU A 137 -3.36 -4.39 -14.37
N VAL A 138 -3.99 -5.14 -13.49
CA VAL A 138 -3.33 -6.08 -12.58
C VAL A 138 -3.18 -7.43 -13.24
N HIS A 139 -1.97 -8.02 -13.17
CA HIS A 139 -1.63 -9.30 -13.79
C HIS A 139 -1.48 -10.44 -12.78
N VAL A 140 -1.65 -10.17 -11.50
CA VAL A 140 -1.52 -11.13 -10.40
C VAL A 140 -2.79 -11.20 -9.56
N SER A 141 -2.90 -12.23 -8.75
CA SER A 141 -4.03 -12.44 -7.85
C SER A 141 -3.54 -12.74 -6.44
N GLU A 142 -4.37 -12.46 -5.44
CA GLU A 142 -4.09 -12.82 -4.04
C GLU A 142 -3.82 -14.32 -3.90
N GLY A 143 -2.81 -14.68 -3.14
CA GLY A 143 -2.33 -16.04 -2.95
C GLY A 143 -1.39 -16.54 -4.06
N GLN A 144 -1.18 -15.76 -5.12
CA GLN A 144 -0.25 -16.14 -6.20
C GLN A 144 1.20 -15.97 -5.74
N LYS A 145 2.05 -16.97 -6.03
CA LYS A 145 3.50 -16.84 -5.89
C LYS A 145 4.08 -16.11 -7.09
N VAL A 146 4.99 -15.19 -6.80
CA VAL A 146 5.72 -14.39 -7.79
C VAL A 146 7.22 -14.47 -7.51
N ALA A 147 8.02 -14.34 -8.55
CA ALA A 147 9.45 -14.12 -8.43
C ALA A 147 9.77 -12.61 -8.48
N ALA A 148 10.95 -12.23 -8.00
CA ALA A 148 11.47 -10.90 -8.26
C ALA A 148 11.55 -10.68 -9.79
N GLY A 149 11.11 -9.52 -10.27
CA GLY A 149 11.02 -9.19 -11.69
C GLY A 149 9.75 -9.69 -12.42
N ASP A 150 8.83 -10.39 -11.75
CA ASP A 150 7.54 -10.73 -12.36
C ASP A 150 6.65 -9.49 -12.48
N LEU A 151 5.93 -9.37 -13.61
CA LEU A 151 5.03 -8.25 -13.87
C LEU A 151 3.80 -8.31 -12.95
N LEU A 152 3.64 -7.30 -12.09
CA LEU A 152 2.50 -7.17 -11.19
C LEU A 152 1.35 -6.35 -11.79
N VAL A 153 1.68 -5.17 -12.30
CA VAL A 153 0.70 -4.19 -12.78
C VAL A 153 1.23 -3.48 -14.01
N THR A 154 0.33 -3.19 -14.96
CA THR A 154 0.59 -2.19 -16.00
C THR A 154 -0.21 -0.94 -15.66
N ALA A 155 0.48 0.19 -15.50
CA ALA A 155 -0.09 1.49 -15.17
C ALA A 155 -0.04 2.42 -16.39
N ASP A 156 -1.13 3.13 -16.65
CA ASP A 156 -1.15 4.20 -17.65
C ASP A 156 -0.64 5.49 -17.00
N LEU A 157 0.67 5.74 -17.15
CA LEU A 157 1.33 6.90 -16.55
C LEU A 157 0.81 8.23 -17.10
N GLU A 158 0.36 8.26 -18.35
CA GLU A 158 -0.21 9.47 -18.96
C GLU A 158 -1.57 9.79 -18.33
N ALA A 159 -2.44 8.81 -18.22
CA ALA A 159 -3.73 8.98 -17.54
C ALA A 159 -3.58 9.42 -16.08
N ILE A 160 -2.57 8.92 -15.36
CA ILE A 160 -2.27 9.34 -13.98
C ILE A 160 -1.86 10.81 -13.95
N LYS A 161 -0.96 11.24 -14.86
CA LYS A 161 -0.49 12.63 -14.98
C LYS A 161 -1.61 13.58 -15.41
N GLU A 162 -2.44 13.18 -16.35
CA GLU A 162 -3.61 13.96 -16.81
C GLU A 162 -4.63 14.18 -15.69
N ALA A 163 -4.74 13.21 -14.76
CA ALA A 163 -5.55 13.35 -13.55
C ALA A 163 -4.90 14.23 -12.47
N GLY A 164 -3.72 14.81 -12.74
CA GLY A 164 -2.98 15.65 -11.80
C GLY A 164 -2.34 14.88 -10.65
N ARG A 165 -2.02 13.58 -10.86
CA ARG A 165 -1.39 12.72 -9.86
C ARG A 165 0.07 12.44 -10.20
N GLU A 166 0.88 12.21 -9.17
CA GLU A 166 2.28 11.82 -9.34
C GLU A 166 2.37 10.32 -9.69
N THR A 167 3.37 9.96 -10.48
CA THR A 167 3.57 8.58 -10.95
C THR A 167 4.59 7.79 -10.15
N SER A 168 5.27 8.42 -9.18
CA SER A 168 6.27 7.77 -8.33
C SER A 168 5.74 6.47 -7.74
N THR A 169 6.42 5.36 -7.98
CA THR A 169 6.06 4.06 -7.44
C THR A 169 6.89 3.80 -6.19
N ILE A 170 6.21 3.54 -5.08
CA ILE A 170 6.81 3.43 -3.77
C ILE A 170 6.86 1.96 -3.34
N VAL A 171 8.00 1.53 -2.81
CA VAL A 171 8.18 0.24 -2.14
C VAL A 171 8.39 0.49 -0.67
N VAL A 172 7.50 -0.03 0.17
CA VAL A 172 7.57 0.10 1.63
C VAL A 172 7.60 -1.27 2.27
N PHE A 173 8.49 -1.43 3.23
CA PHE A 173 8.55 -2.59 4.10
C PHE A 173 7.71 -2.32 5.35
N THR A 174 6.51 -2.91 5.41
CA THR A 174 5.50 -2.53 6.42
C THR A 174 5.74 -3.12 7.79
N ASN A 175 6.50 -4.23 7.88
CA ASN A 175 6.93 -4.80 9.17
C ASN A 175 8.30 -4.27 9.61
N ALA A 176 8.50 -2.95 9.51
CA ALA A 176 9.76 -2.27 9.77
C ALA A 176 10.38 -2.56 11.16
N ALA A 177 9.58 -2.93 12.14
CA ALA A 177 10.09 -3.33 13.47
C ALA A 177 11.00 -4.58 13.43
N ALA A 178 10.88 -5.40 12.37
CA ALA A 178 11.72 -6.57 12.14
C ALA A 178 12.96 -6.25 11.27
N ILE A 179 13.03 -5.05 10.69
CA ILE A 179 14.08 -4.62 9.76
C ILE A 179 15.11 -3.79 10.52
N LYS A 180 16.37 -4.17 10.45
CA LYS A 180 17.47 -3.41 11.10
C LYS A 180 17.90 -2.20 10.29
N SER A 181 17.91 -2.33 8.97
CA SER A 181 18.26 -1.25 8.04
C SER A 181 17.79 -1.58 6.65
N VAL A 182 17.41 -0.55 5.91
CA VAL A 182 17.25 -0.59 4.46
C VAL A 182 18.41 0.19 3.87
N THR A 183 19.13 -0.41 2.93
CA THR A 183 20.21 0.26 2.22
C THR A 183 19.89 0.29 0.74
N VAL A 184 19.78 1.46 0.17
CA VAL A 184 19.64 1.65 -1.28
C VAL A 184 21.04 1.74 -1.86
N GLU A 185 21.54 0.63 -2.41
CA GLU A 185 22.92 0.55 -2.92
C GLU A 185 23.14 1.44 -4.15
N LYS A 186 22.07 1.70 -4.91
CA LYS A 186 22.16 2.46 -6.15
C LYS A 186 20.96 3.40 -6.29
N LEU A 187 21.17 4.66 -5.99
CA LEU A 187 20.25 5.72 -6.41
C LEU A 187 20.52 6.09 -7.87
N GLY A 188 19.49 6.53 -8.58
CA GLY A 188 19.58 6.92 -9.98
C GLY A 188 18.96 5.91 -10.94
N GLN A 189 19.39 5.96 -12.20
CA GLN A 189 18.79 5.14 -13.25
C GLN A 189 18.95 3.64 -12.98
N ALA A 190 17.84 2.92 -12.98
CA ALA A 190 17.76 1.48 -12.82
C ALA A 190 16.82 0.85 -13.85
N SER A 191 17.00 -0.43 -14.12
CA SER A 191 16.15 -1.21 -15.02
C SER A 191 15.64 -2.43 -14.25
N ALA A 192 14.35 -2.62 -14.28
CA ALA A 192 13.70 -3.82 -13.76
C ALA A 192 13.71 -4.90 -14.85
N LYS A 193 13.94 -6.13 -14.46
CA LYS A 193 13.92 -7.29 -15.36
C LYS A 193 12.95 -8.33 -14.85
#